data_024c75bf6537db32b1d4b99416ac20c0
#
_entry.id   024c75bf6537db32b1d4b99416ac20c0
#
_cell.length_a   1.000
_cell.length_b   1.000
_cell.length_c   1.000
_cell.angle_alpha   90.00
_cell.angle_beta   90.00
_cell.angle_gamma   90.00
#
_symmetry.space_group_name_H-M   'P 1'
#
loop_
_entity.id
_entity.type
_entity.pdbx_description
1 polymer ?
#
loop_
_entity_poly.entity_id
_entity_poly.type
_entity_poly.pdbx_seq_one_letter_code
_entity_poly.pdbx_strand_id
1 'polypeptide(L)'
;MIFRASNGAEILDKIEIGEEEALIQFPSTNHALVIVKSEDDYLLGYHKWRDDWETFGGLREEGESIRECIIRETEEELGLKNVNFEYLGIVHYNMPPGYWNKEWHEEYGGLYGFVIEKEMLEIIEQCRKDKDEIGEIAFLSELKKRRETIDEINEALLRFF
;
A
#
# COMPACT_ATOMS: atom_id res chain seq x y z
N MET A 1 -4.12 2.36 19.46
CA MET A 1 -3.00 2.71 18.55
C MET A 1 -2.13 1.48 18.37
N ILE A 2 -1.92 1.09 17.13
CA ILE A 2 -1.17 -0.12 16.77
C ILE A 2 0.32 0.19 16.57
N PHE A 3 0.62 1.35 15.97
CA PHE A 3 1.99 1.71 15.63
C PHE A 3 2.13 3.24 15.53
N ARG A 4 3.30 3.75 15.91
CA ARG A 4 3.67 5.16 15.74
C ARG A 4 5.04 5.26 15.09
N ALA A 5 5.11 5.98 13.99
CA ALA A 5 6.35 6.26 13.26
C ALA A 5 7.15 7.38 13.93
N SER A 6 8.43 7.51 13.55
CA SER A 6 9.33 8.52 14.10
C SER A 6 8.89 9.96 13.82
N ASN A 7 8.18 10.19 12.71
CA ASN A 7 7.59 11.49 12.36
C ASN A 7 6.26 11.77 13.05
N GLY A 8 5.79 10.84 13.89
CA GLY A 8 4.53 10.95 14.63
C GLY A 8 3.31 10.39 13.91
N ALA A 9 3.42 9.97 12.67
CA ALA A 9 2.31 9.30 11.97
C ALA A 9 1.93 8.02 12.73
N GLU A 10 0.62 7.72 12.77
CA GLU A 10 0.12 6.59 13.54
C GLU A 10 -0.81 5.70 12.72
N ILE A 11 -0.70 4.39 12.94
CA ILE A 11 -1.77 3.45 12.63
C ILE A 11 -2.59 3.32 13.90
N LEU A 12 -3.80 3.86 13.88
CA LEU A 12 -4.67 3.87 15.06
C LEU A 12 -5.38 2.54 15.22
N ASP A 13 -5.90 1.98 14.13
CA ASP A 13 -6.67 0.76 14.15
C ASP A 13 -6.67 0.07 12.78
N LYS A 14 -6.90 -1.23 12.79
CA LYS A 14 -7.22 -2.01 11.60
C LYS A 14 -8.62 -2.57 11.80
N ILE A 15 -9.58 -1.97 11.11
CA ILE A 15 -11.01 -2.18 11.34
C ILE A 15 -11.49 -3.40 10.57
N GLU A 16 -12.03 -4.37 11.31
CA GLU A 16 -12.65 -5.57 10.75
C GLU A 16 -14.08 -5.24 10.31
N ILE A 17 -14.24 -4.95 9.02
CA ILE A 17 -15.51 -4.60 8.42
C ILE A 17 -15.60 -5.27 7.05
N GLY A 18 -16.78 -5.68 6.63
CA GLY A 18 -16.99 -6.26 5.31
C GLY A 18 -16.66 -5.28 4.20
N GLU A 19 -16.10 -5.77 3.11
CA GLU A 19 -15.69 -4.95 1.98
C GLU A 19 -16.83 -4.12 1.40
N GLU A 20 -18.03 -4.71 1.31
CA GLU A 20 -19.22 -4.05 0.78
C GLU A 20 -19.75 -2.93 1.69
N GLU A 21 -19.49 -3.05 2.99
CA GLU A 21 -19.95 -2.08 3.99
C GLU A 21 -18.94 -0.95 4.22
N ALA A 22 -17.70 -1.14 3.80
CA ALA A 22 -16.58 -0.26 4.14
C ALA A 22 -16.84 1.20 3.76
N LEU A 23 -17.23 1.47 2.51
CA LEU A 23 -17.50 2.85 2.06
C LEU A 23 -18.80 3.41 2.63
N ILE A 24 -19.73 2.56 3.06
CA ILE A 24 -20.98 3.00 3.69
C ILE A 24 -20.67 3.55 5.08
N GLN A 25 -19.88 2.84 5.87
CA GLN A 25 -19.53 3.24 7.23
C GLN A 25 -18.34 4.22 7.28
N PHE A 26 -17.41 4.11 6.34
CA PHE A 26 -16.25 4.98 6.26
C PHE A 26 -16.15 5.64 4.87
N PRO A 27 -17.09 6.55 4.55
CA PRO A 27 -17.16 7.18 3.22
C PRO A 27 -15.94 8.04 2.91
N SER A 28 -15.17 8.46 3.91
CA SER A 28 -13.94 9.24 3.73
C SER A 28 -12.73 8.37 3.34
N THR A 29 -12.90 7.06 3.18
CA THR A 29 -11.84 6.17 2.69
C THR A 29 -11.38 6.63 1.32
N ASN A 30 -10.15 7.15 1.24
CA ASN A 30 -9.67 7.87 0.06
C ASN A 30 -8.63 7.12 -0.75
N HIS A 31 -8.14 5.98 -0.26
CA HIS A 31 -7.10 5.22 -0.93
C HIS A 31 -7.21 3.72 -0.66
N ALA A 32 -6.44 2.94 -1.40
CA ALA A 32 -6.27 1.51 -1.17
C ALA A 32 -4.80 1.15 -1.32
N LEU A 33 -4.32 0.28 -0.45
CA LEU A 33 -2.97 -0.27 -0.50
C LEU A 33 -3.02 -1.79 -0.58
N VAL A 34 -1.99 -2.39 -1.17
CA VAL A 34 -1.87 -3.85 -1.27
C VAL A 34 -0.50 -4.32 -0.79
N ILE A 35 -0.54 -5.36 0.04
CA ILE A 35 0.66 -6.07 0.50
C ILE A 35 0.91 -7.22 -0.47
N VAL A 36 2.08 -7.24 -1.09
CA VAL A 36 2.50 -8.29 -2.03
C VAL A 36 3.50 -9.18 -1.32
N LYS A 37 3.12 -10.42 -1.08
CA LYS A 37 3.91 -11.35 -0.26
C LYS A 37 4.39 -12.54 -1.10
N SER A 38 5.62 -12.98 -0.83
CA SER A 38 6.16 -14.21 -1.36
C SER A 38 6.84 -14.97 -0.22
N GLU A 39 6.22 -16.07 0.24
CA GLU A 39 6.66 -16.79 1.44
C GLU A 39 6.71 -15.84 2.65
N ASP A 40 7.88 -15.61 3.25
CA ASP A 40 8.05 -14.70 4.39
C ASP A 40 8.63 -13.34 3.98
N ASP A 41 8.61 -13.03 2.69
CA ASP A 41 9.16 -11.80 2.14
C ASP A 41 8.08 -10.93 1.51
N TYR A 42 8.37 -9.66 1.30
CA TYR A 42 7.40 -8.68 0.78
C TYR A 42 8.01 -7.87 -0.35
N LEU A 43 7.24 -7.66 -1.42
CA LEU A 43 7.64 -6.82 -2.52
C LEU A 43 7.25 -5.38 -2.23
N LEU A 44 8.19 -4.45 -2.37
CA LEU A 44 8.00 -3.02 -2.17
C LEU A 44 8.42 -2.24 -3.40
N GLY A 45 7.91 -1.01 -3.54
CA GLY A 45 8.27 -0.10 -4.61
C GLY A 45 8.98 1.13 -4.09
N TYR A 46 10.00 1.59 -4.81
CA TYR A 46 10.68 2.85 -4.52
C TYR A 46 9.88 4.01 -5.11
N HIS A 47 9.31 4.84 -4.22
CA HIS A 47 8.55 6.01 -4.63
C HIS A 47 9.50 7.19 -4.86
N LYS A 48 9.68 7.59 -6.11
CA LYS A 48 10.69 8.56 -6.52
C LYS A 48 10.49 9.95 -5.90
N TRP A 49 9.25 10.37 -5.71
CA TRP A 49 8.94 11.70 -5.16
C TRP A 49 9.07 11.76 -3.64
N ARG A 50 8.77 10.66 -2.95
CA ARG A 50 8.90 10.58 -1.49
C ARG A 50 10.26 10.05 -1.04
N ASP A 51 11.05 9.52 -1.97
CA ASP A 51 12.39 8.99 -1.72
C ASP A 51 12.39 7.94 -0.61
N ASP A 52 11.45 7.01 -0.67
CA ASP A 52 11.38 5.87 0.24
C ASP A 52 10.72 4.66 -0.43
N TRP A 53 10.77 3.52 0.26
CA TRP A 53 10.19 2.27 -0.20
C TRP A 53 8.86 2.04 0.48
N GLU A 54 7.84 1.71 -0.30
CA GLU A 54 6.46 1.65 0.13
C GLU A 54 5.73 0.43 -0.42
N THR A 55 4.58 0.11 0.17
CA THR A 55 3.59 -0.79 -0.41
C THR A 55 2.96 -0.14 -1.64
N PHE A 56 2.31 -0.96 -2.48
CA PHE A 56 1.67 -0.47 -3.70
C PHE A 56 0.24 0.01 -3.42
N GLY A 57 -0.24 0.90 -4.26
CA GLY A 57 -1.59 1.45 -4.17
C GLY A 57 -1.61 2.95 -4.42
N GLY A 58 -2.73 3.58 -4.18
CA GLY A 58 -2.89 5.01 -4.40
C GLY A 58 -4.29 5.52 -4.09
N LEU A 59 -4.53 6.76 -4.49
CA LEU A 59 -5.78 7.44 -4.23
C LEU A 59 -6.92 6.87 -5.08
N ARG A 60 -8.08 6.79 -4.46
CA ARG A 60 -9.31 6.39 -5.12
C ARG A 60 -9.80 7.53 -6.04
N GLU A 61 -10.21 7.18 -7.24
CA GLU A 61 -10.82 8.11 -8.18
C GLU A 61 -12.32 8.28 -7.88
N GLU A 62 -12.92 9.35 -8.34
CA GLU A 62 -14.35 9.61 -8.16
C GLU A 62 -15.19 8.47 -8.73
N GLY A 63 -16.14 7.98 -7.93
CA GLY A 63 -17.01 6.87 -8.32
C GLY A 63 -16.39 5.49 -8.25
N GLU A 64 -15.10 5.40 -7.94
CA GLU A 64 -14.37 4.14 -7.86
C GLU A 64 -14.59 3.48 -6.49
N SER A 65 -14.87 2.18 -6.48
CA SER A 65 -14.86 1.41 -5.23
C SER A 65 -13.42 1.22 -4.74
N ILE A 66 -13.25 0.77 -3.50
CA ILE A 66 -11.92 0.48 -2.95
C ILE A 66 -11.26 -0.63 -3.76
N ARG A 67 -12.01 -1.67 -4.12
CA ARG A 67 -11.50 -2.79 -4.93
C ARG A 67 -11.13 -2.35 -6.34
N GLU A 68 -11.95 -1.53 -6.98
CA GLU A 68 -11.62 -0.97 -8.29
C GLU A 68 -10.34 -0.15 -8.25
N CYS A 69 -10.15 0.62 -7.19
CA CYS A 69 -8.93 1.38 -6.96
C CYS A 69 -7.70 0.47 -6.93
N ILE A 70 -7.73 -0.59 -6.11
CA ILE A 70 -6.54 -1.44 -5.99
C ILE A 70 -6.28 -2.28 -7.25
N ILE A 71 -7.33 -2.66 -7.98
CA ILE A 71 -7.19 -3.32 -9.28
C ILE A 71 -6.44 -2.41 -10.25
N ARG A 72 -6.88 -1.16 -10.37
CA ARG A 72 -6.27 -0.17 -11.26
C ARG A 72 -4.82 0.14 -10.87
N GLU A 73 -4.58 0.43 -9.60
CA GLU A 73 -3.24 0.75 -9.10
C GLU A 73 -2.27 -0.42 -9.28
N THR A 74 -2.72 -1.65 -9.02
CA THR A 74 -1.89 -2.84 -9.21
C THR A 74 -1.51 -3.05 -10.67
N GLU A 75 -2.43 -2.78 -11.59
CA GLU A 75 -2.12 -2.85 -13.02
C GLU A 75 -1.12 -1.76 -13.43
N GLU A 76 -1.31 -0.54 -12.94
CA GLU A 76 -0.42 0.58 -13.26
C GLU A 76 1.00 0.35 -12.70
N GLU A 77 1.10 -0.03 -11.43
CA GLU A 77 2.38 -0.11 -10.74
C GLU A 77 3.12 -1.43 -10.95
N LEU A 78 2.41 -2.54 -11.14
CA LEU A 78 2.99 -3.88 -11.26
C LEU A 78 2.71 -4.56 -12.61
N GLY A 79 1.83 -4.01 -13.43
CA GLY A 79 1.45 -4.60 -14.72
C GLY A 79 0.68 -5.91 -14.60
N LEU A 80 0.11 -6.18 -13.44
CA LEU A 80 -0.61 -7.43 -13.17
C LEU A 80 -2.11 -7.25 -13.33
N LYS A 81 -2.74 -8.19 -14.05
CA LYS A 81 -4.19 -8.29 -14.24
C LYS A 81 -4.71 -9.57 -13.60
N ASN A 82 -6.01 -9.60 -13.31
CA ASN A 82 -6.69 -10.79 -12.78
C ASN A 82 -6.04 -11.33 -11.49
N VAL A 83 -5.58 -10.41 -10.63
CA VAL A 83 -4.99 -10.75 -9.34
C VAL A 83 -6.09 -11.20 -8.38
N ASN A 84 -5.81 -12.24 -7.61
CA ASN A 84 -6.71 -12.72 -6.56
C ASN A 84 -6.44 -11.96 -5.26
N PHE A 85 -7.06 -10.78 -5.12
CA PHE A 85 -6.89 -9.93 -3.93
C PHE A 85 -7.64 -10.52 -2.73
N GLU A 86 -6.96 -10.60 -1.60
CA GLU A 86 -7.59 -10.83 -0.30
C GLU A 86 -7.84 -9.47 0.35
N TYR A 87 -9.11 -9.19 0.68
CA TYR A 87 -9.46 -7.98 1.41
C TYR A 87 -9.14 -8.17 2.90
N LEU A 88 -8.41 -7.23 3.49
CA LEU A 88 -7.91 -7.34 4.86
C LEU A 88 -8.64 -6.41 5.85
N GLY A 89 -9.32 -5.38 5.38
CA GLY A 89 -10.03 -4.44 6.24
C GLY A 89 -9.76 -2.98 5.88
N ILE A 90 -10.19 -2.09 6.76
CA ILE A 90 -9.92 -0.65 6.67
C ILE A 90 -8.88 -0.29 7.71
N VAL A 91 -7.86 0.45 7.32
CA VAL A 91 -6.85 0.96 8.24
C VAL A 91 -7.16 2.43 8.54
N HIS A 92 -7.14 2.77 9.81
CA HIS A 92 -7.37 4.13 10.32
C HIS A 92 -6.05 4.72 10.77
N TYR A 93 -5.71 5.88 10.22
CA TYR A 93 -4.45 6.56 10.46
C TYR A 93 -4.66 7.93 11.09
N ASN A 94 -3.65 8.40 11.83
CA ASN A 94 -3.47 9.81 12.15
C ASN A 94 -2.17 10.28 11.51
N MET A 95 -2.28 11.21 10.57
CA MET A 95 -1.17 11.60 9.70
C MET A 95 -0.71 13.04 9.98
N PRO A 96 0.61 13.29 9.95
CA PRO A 96 1.15 14.63 10.14
C PRO A 96 0.88 15.52 8.91
N PRO A 97 1.05 16.84 9.07
CA PRO A 97 0.96 17.76 7.94
C PRO A 97 1.87 17.36 6.79
N GLY A 98 1.35 17.49 5.58
CA GLY A 98 2.05 17.12 4.37
C GLY A 98 1.76 18.07 3.22
N TYR A 99 2.00 17.61 2.00
CA TYR A 99 1.79 18.43 0.82
C TYR A 99 0.32 18.80 0.62
N TRP A 100 -0.58 17.82 0.76
CA TRP A 100 -2.00 17.98 0.48
C TRP A 100 -2.81 18.51 1.66
N ASN A 101 -2.40 18.21 2.89
CA ASN A 101 -3.07 18.64 4.10
C ASN A 101 -2.03 19.27 5.03
N LYS A 102 -2.25 20.52 5.41
CA LYS A 102 -1.30 21.30 6.20
C LYS A 102 -1.48 21.12 7.70
N GLU A 103 -2.44 20.31 8.12
CA GLU A 103 -2.73 20.03 9.53
C GLU A 103 -2.67 18.53 9.80
N TRP A 104 -2.57 18.16 11.06
CA TRP A 104 -2.78 16.78 11.49
C TRP A 104 -4.19 16.36 11.12
N HIS A 105 -4.33 15.17 10.56
CA HIS A 105 -5.61 14.70 10.07
C HIS A 105 -5.70 13.17 10.12
N GLU A 106 -6.92 12.68 10.21
CA GLU A 106 -7.20 11.26 10.15
C GLU A 106 -7.46 10.83 8.70
N GLU A 107 -7.02 9.62 8.36
CA GLU A 107 -7.26 9.01 7.06
C GLU A 107 -7.76 7.60 7.25
N TYR A 108 -8.55 7.13 6.27
CA TYR A 108 -8.99 5.75 6.17
C TYR A 108 -8.59 5.20 4.81
N GLY A 109 -8.01 3.99 4.81
CA GLY A 109 -7.60 3.32 3.58
C GLY A 109 -7.98 1.86 3.57
N GLY A 110 -8.34 1.35 2.39
CA GLY A 110 -8.57 -0.08 2.21
C GLY A 110 -7.24 -0.82 2.16
N LEU A 111 -7.18 -2.00 2.77
CA LEU A 111 -5.99 -2.83 2.76
C LEU A 111 -6.31 -4.18 2.13
N TYR A 112 -5.45 -4.58 1.22
CA TYR A 112 -5.53 -5.85 0.48
C TYR A 112 -4.17 -6.56 0.53
N GLY A 113 -4.20 -7.84 0.21
CA GLY A 113 -2.98 -8.62 0.04
C GLY A 113 -3.13 -9.60 -1.10
N PHE A 114 -2.02 -9.98 -1.71
CA PHE A 114 -1.96 -11.15 -2.58
C PHE A 114 -0.56 -11.77 -2.53
N VAL A 115 -0.49 -13.02 -2.93
CA VAL A 115 0.74 -13.82 -2.88
C VAL A 115 1.28 -14.02 -4.28
N ILE A 116 2.59 -13.92 -4.43
CA ILE A 116 3.29 -14.22 -5.67
C ILE A 116 4.41 -15.23 -5.43
N GLU A 117 4.87 -15.87 -6.50
CA GLU A 117 6.13 -16.61 -6.49
C GLU A 117 7.27 -15.61 -6.72
N LYS A 118 8.45 -15.85 -6.13
CA LYS A 118 9.60 -14.94 -6.28
C LYS A 118 10.01 -14.74 -7.74
N GLU A 119 9.83 -15.75 -8.56
CA GLU A 119 10.12 -15.72 -9.99
C GLU A 119 9.26 -14.72 -10.76
N MET A 120 8.13 -14.33 -10.19
CA MET A 120 7.25 -13.30 -10.78
C MET A 120 7.90 -11.91 -10.84
N LEU A 121 8.95 -11.67 -10.05
CA LEU A 121 9.63 -10.36 -10.04
C LEU A 121 10.09 -9.95 -11.44
N GLU A 122 10.69 -10.87 -12.17
CA GLU A 122 11.18 -10.61 -13.53
C GLU A 122 10.04 -10.28 -14.49
N ILE A 123 8.93 -10.99 -14.37
CA ILE A 123 7.73 -10.75 -15.19
C ILE A 123 7.13 -9.38 -14.86
N ILE A 124 7.04 -9.04 -13.59
CA ILE A 124 6.53 -7.75 -13.13
C ILE A 124 7.42 -6.62 -13.67
N GLU A 125 8.74 -6.77 -13.60
CA GLU A 125 9.69 -5.77 -14.14
C GLU A 125 9.46 -5.50 -15.63
N GLN A 126 9.09 -6.53 -16.40
CA GLN A 126 8.82 -6.40 -17.83
C GLN A 126 7.44 -5.80 -18.11
N CYS A 127 6.46 -6.05 -17.25
CA CYS A 127 5.06 -5.71 -17.49
C CYS A 127 4.62 -4.39 -16.87
N ARG A 128 5.28 -3.91 -15.80
CA ARG A 128 4.86 -2.70 -15.10
C ARG A 128 5.00 -1.45 -15.97
N LYS A 129 4.00 -0.59 -15.87
CA LYS A 129 3.83 0.58 -16.76
C LYS A 129 4.34 1.87 -16.13
N ASP A 130 4.02 2.10 -14.87
CA ASP A 130 4.38 3.33 -14.16
C ASP A 130 5.79 3.21 -13.58
N LYS A 131 6.77 3.78 -14.29
CA LYS A 131 8.16 3.88 -13.84
C LYS A 131 8.54 5.31 -13.46
N ASP A 132 7.62 6.25 -13.58
CA ASP A 132 7.83 7.64 -13.21
C ASP A 132 7.57 7.86 -11.72
N GLU A 133 6.56 7.23 -11.16
CA GLU A 133 6.25 7.27 -9.74
C GLU A 133 7.02 6.18 -8.97
N ILE A 134 6.93 4.94 -9.44
CA ILE A 134 7.65 3.80 -8.85
C ILE A 134 8.88 3.48 -9.71
N GLY A 135 10.04 3.92 -9.26
CA GLY A 135 11.29 3.80 -10.03
C GLY A 135 11.90 2.42 -10.01
N GLU A 136 11.74 1.69 -8.92
CA GLU A 136 12.31 0.36 -8.72
C GLU A 136 11.37 -0.50 -7.88
N ILE A 137 11.43 -1.83 -8.04
CA ILE A 137 10.75 -2.77 -7.15
C ILE A 137 11.79 -3.76 -6.61
N ALA A 138 11.64 -4.16 -5.35
CA ALA A 138 12.56 -5.13 -4.73
C ALA A 138 11.90 -5.76 -3.51
N PHE A 139 12.35 -6.95 -3.13
CA PHE A 139 11.91 -7.60 -1.91
C PHE A 139 12.52 -6.96 -0.67
N LEU A 140 11.76 -6.96 0.42
CA LEU A 140 12.17 -6.39 1.71
C LEU A 140 13.51 -6.96 2.18
N SER A 141 13.73 -8.26 2.04
CA SER A 141 14.98 -8.90 2.42
C SER A 141 16.20 -8.29 1.73
N GLU A 142 16.07 -7.98 0.44
CA GLU A 142 17.12 -7.31 -0.35
C GLU A 142 17.30 -5.87 0.10
N LEU A 143 16.21 -5.16 0.38
CA LEU A 143 16.26 -3.77 0.85
C LEU A 143 16.96 -3.66 2.20
N LYS A 144 16.73 -4.62 3.10
CA LYS A 144 17.42 -4.65 4.40
C LYS A 144 18.93 -4.86 4.23
N LYS A 145 19.34 -5.71 3.28
CA LYS A 145 20.78 -5.89 2.95
C LYS A 145 21.40 -4.63 2.42
N ARG A 146 20.68 -3.89 1.58
CA ARG A 146 21.15 -2.60 1.01
C ARG A 146 21.08 -1.45 2.01
N ARG A 147 20.45 -1.65 3.18
CA ARG A 147 20.18 -0.60 4.18
C ARG A 147 19.36 0.56 3.61
N GLU A 148 18.37 0.23 2.79
CA GLU A 148 17.47 1.22 2.21
C GLU A 148 16.49 1.79 3.26
N THR A 149 16.02 3.01 3.02
CA THR A 149 15.00 3.64 3.85
C THR A 149 13.62 3.16 3.44
N ILE A 150 12.92 2.52 4.37
CA ILE A 150 11.56 2.03 4.16
C ILE A 150 10.62 2.91 4.96
N ASP A 151 9.52 3.34 4.35
CA ASP A 151 8.50 4.10 5.06
C ASP A 151 7.98 3.30 6.25
N GLU A 152 8.05 3.89 7.43
CA GLU A 152 7.75 3.18 8.68
C GLU A 152 6.29 2.73 8.77
N ILE A 153 5.36 3.54 8.28
CA ILE A 153 3.93 3.18 8.26
C ILE A 153 3.70 2.01 7.31
N ASN A 154 4.25 2.08 6.11
CA ASN A 154 4.11 1.00 5.12
C ASN A 154 4.75 -0.30 5.61
N GLU A 155 5.91 -0.23 6.24
CA GLU A 155 6.54 -1.43 6.81
C GLU A 155 5.69 -2.02 7.93
N ALA A 156 5.10 -1.18 8.77
CA ALA A 156 4.22 -1.63 9.84
C ALA A 156 2.96 -2.33 9.34
N LEU A 157 2.44 -1.94 8.16
CA LEU A 157 1.28 -2.58 7.55
C LEU A 157 1.54 -4.05 7.17
N LEU A 158 2.78 -4.43 6.91
CA LEU A 158 3.13 -5.78 6.49
C LEU A 158 2.72 -6.85 7.51
N ARG A 159 2.60 -6.47 8.80
CA ARG A 159 2.14 -7.38 9.86
C ARG A 159 0.74 -7.94 9.64
N PHE A 160 -0.06 -7.31 8.78
CA PHE A 160 -1.47 -7.68 8.58
C PHE A 160 -1.65 -8.76 7.50
N PHE A 161 -0.60 -9.18 6.87
CA PHE A 161 -0.64 -10.22 5.83
C PHE A 161 0.62 -11.10 5.91
#